data_949b92aa72eab42c51f6574f17c0f54c
#
_entry.id   949b92aa72eab42c51f6574f17c0f54c
#
_cell.length_a   1.000
_cell.length_b   1.000
_cell.length_c   1.000
_cell.angle_alpha   90.00
_cell.angle_beta   90.00
_cell.angle_gamma   90.00
#
_symmetry.space_group_name_H-M   'P 1'
#
loop_
_entity.id
_entity.type
_entity.pdbx_description
1 polymer ?
#
loop_
_entity_poly.entity_id
_entity_poly.type
_entity_poly.pdbx_seq_one_letter_code
_entity_poly.pdbx_strand_id
1 'polypeptide(L)'
;MYNTETVEDYIYRLIDERESSDVEFKSGKGGFPKEFWPTYSAFANTNGGTIVLGVVERKDSFSLAGLSQQEIEHLQKELWRQANNRQVISSCILAPQDVRTIELEGSWVLLCYVPRAQRERRPIYCQQNPEEGTYRRGFEGDFHCTPAEVRRMLSDSNISHPADSRILQGYKWEDIDQASFDQYRRLFHLVSPGHVWLTKEDLELMKKLGGYRRDRESGEEGFTVAGLLMFGKYEAIIDPLCAPHYFPDYKEFSLATKGERWLDRICPDGTWEANLFQFYRRVLPKLQETLPLPFHLEGNQRKDQTEANVALREAFANLCIHADYSEESTLQVNRYPHCIVFSNPGTMLISQRQYYAGGESVCRNKSLQQMFMLIGAAEKAGSGADKIMRGWESIGWKRPFPNEKFRPNKVELTMPLEALMEKRIIQELEQRFGEERIALLNQDERTILSMALTEGVINNNRLQSRLTLHTADITKTLQKLTKGEFLISEGRSRGTVYRIMNSATGAYNATSGAYNATSGAYNATSDAYNATSNAQTKNFPKRFTKDQCKEILLEYCKEWRSIQDIADHLKRSKSHVRNVILPQFASFLERKHTFDNHPDQQYKTKS
;
A
#
# COMPACT_ATOMS: atom_id res chain seq x y z
N MET A 1 -13.66 18.22 -3.86
CA MET A 1 -15.12 17.99 -3.93
C MET A 1 -15.56 17.35 -2.64
N TYR A 2 -16.40 18.04 -1.88
CA TYR A 2 -16.82 17.62 -0.55
C TYR A 2 -17.75 16.41 -0.62
N ASN A 3 -17.44 15.43 0.20
CA ASN A 3 -18.12 14.18 0.35
C ASN A 3 -19.52 14.41 0.96
N THR A 4 -20.56 13.91 0.33
CA THR A 4 -21.96 13.95 0.80
C THR A 4 -22.29 12.82 1.79
N GLU A 5 -21.28 12.05 2.26
CA GLU A 5 -21.46 11.04 3.30
C GLU A 5 -21.62 11.76 4.65
N THR A 6 -22.70 11.49 5.35
CA THR A 6 -22.88 12.00 6.71
C THR A 6 -21.87 11.29 7.61
N VAL A 7 -21.51 11.92 8.72
CA VAL A 7 -20.55 11.30 9.68
C VAL A 7 -21.18 10.04 10.29
N GLU A 8 -22.51 9.99 10.38
CA GLU A 8 -23.28 8.81 10.80
C GLU A 8 -23.08 7.64 9.83
N ASP A 9 -23.26 7.87 8.53
CA ASP A 9 -23.02 6.85 7.50
C ASP A 9 -21.57 6.34 7.54
N TYR A 10 -20.63 7.24 7.82
CA TYR A 10 -19.21 6.90 7.98
C TYR A 10 -18.98 5.92 9.14
N ILE A 11 -19.61 6.17 10.32
CA ILE A 11 -19.43 5.28 11.49
C ILE A 11 -20.12 3.93 11.26
N TYR A 12 -21.34 3.90 10.73
CA TYR A 12 -21.99 2.64 10.41
C TYR A 12 -21.18 1.82 9.41
N ARG A 13 -20.58 2.48 8.44
CA ARG A 13 -19.67 1.84 7.51
C ARG A 13 -18.44 1.27 8.22
N LEU A 14 -17.80 2.02 9.14
CA LEU A 14 -16.69 1.50 9.93
C LEU A 14 -17.10 0.29 10.77
N ILE A 15 -18.27 0.32 11.40
CA ILE A 15 -18.82 -0.78 12.20
C ILE A 15 -19.07 -2.01 11.31
N ASP A 16 -19.59 -1.82 10.09
CA ASP A 16 -19.83 -2.89 9.12
C ASP A 16 -18.52 -3.46 8.53
N GLU A 17 -17.51 -2.60 8.31
CA GLU A 17 -16.18 -2.98 7.81
C GLU A 17 -15.31 -3.66 8.89
N ARG A 18 -15.67 -3.56 10.17
CA ARG A 18 -14.96 -4.05 11.37
C ARG A 18 -13.63 -3.34 11.60
N GLU A 19 -12.84 -3.80 12.58
CA GLU A 19 -11.47 -3.34 12.78
C GLU A 19 -10.61 -3.63 11.54
N SER A 20 -9.86 -2.64 11.15
CA SER A 20 -8.92 -2.69 10.04
C SER A 20 -7.55 -2.18 10.50
N SER A 21 -6.57 -2.19 9.61
CA SER A 21 -5.24 -1.64 9.94
C SER A 21 -5.27 -0.15 10.34
N ASP A 22 -6.34 0.56 10.01
CA ASP A 22 -6.51 2.01 10.25
C ASP A 22 -7.74 2.37 11.10
N VAL A 23 -8.43 1.39 11.67
CA VAL A 23 -9.59 1.61 12.56
C VAL A 23 -9.50 0.71 13.79
N GLU A 24 -9.75 1.30 14.95
CA GLU A 24 -9.80 0.60 16.22
C GLU A 24 -11.02 1.02 17.02
N PHE A 25 -11.77 0.04 17.56
CA PHE A 25 -12.95 0.28 18.39
C PHE A 25 -12.65 0.03 19.86
N LYS A 26 -13.17 0.92 20.72
CA LYS A 26 -13.06 0.76 22.17
C LYS A 26 -14.36 1.15 22.85
N SER A 27 -14.75 0.38 23.85
CA SER A 27 -16.04 0.53 24.52
C SER A 27 -16.22 1.90 25.19
N GLY A 28 -15.18 2.42 25.85
CA GLY A 28 -15.29 3.64 26.66
C GLY A 28 -16.23 3.52 27.88
N LYS A 29 -16.93 2.39 28.03
CA LYS A 29 -17.85 2.17 29.16
C LYS A 29 -17.04 1.85 30.43
N GLY A 30 -17.23 2.68 31.47
CA GLY A 30 -16.46 2.56 32.71
C GLY A 30 -15.22 3.45 32.80
N GLY A 31 -15.05 4.36 31.83
CA GLY A 31 -13.98 5.37 31.84
C GLY A 31 -13.07 5.32 30.63
N PHE A 32 -12.03 6.15 30.66
CA PHE A 32 -11.11 6.28 29.52
C PHE A 32 -10.27 4.98 29.35
N PRO A 33 -10.24 4.38 28.12
CA PRO A 33 -9.58 3.08 27.91
C PRO A 33 -8.06 3.20 28.08
N LYS A 34 -7.46 2.28 28.85
CA LYS A 34 -6.00 2.25 29.06
C LYS A 34 -5.23 2.00 27.78
N GLU A 35 -5.78 1.21 26.87
CA GLU A 35 -5.18 0.85 25.58
C GLU A 35 -5.35 1.94 24.50
N PHE A 36 -5.89 3.11 24.86
CA PHE A 36 -6.02 4.23 23.91
C PHE A 36 -4.65 4.76 23.45
N TRP A 37 -3.74 4.97 24.38
CA TRP A 37 -2.44 5.60 24.08
C TRP A 37 -1.47 4.67 23.35
N PRO A 38 -1.40 3.37 23.62
CA PRO A 38 -0.71 2.42 22.76
C PRO A 38 -1.18 2.48 21.30
N THR A 39 -2.50 2.46 21.08
CA THR A 39 -3.08 2.59 19.72
C THR A 39 -2.81 3.94 19.09
N TYR A 40 -2.92 5.03 19.87
CA TYR A 40 -2.55 6.36 19.42
C TYR A 40 -1.08 6.42 18.95
N SER A 41 -0.16 5.90 19.78
CA SER A 41 1.27 5.78 19.41
C SER A 41 1.44 4.97 18.13
N ALA A 42 0.78 3.83 18.04
CA ALA A 42 0.86 2.94 16.87
C ALA A 42 0.39 3.63 15.59
N PHE A 43 -0.75 4.32 15.60
CA PHE A 43 -1.25 5.07 14.45
C PHE A 43 -0.33 6.24 14.09
N ALA A 44 0.10 7.03 15.09
CA ALA A 44 0.98 8.17 14.88
C ALA A 44 2.33 7.79 14.25
N ASN A 45 2.88 6.64 14.60
CA ASN A 45 4.16 6.15 14.08
C ASN A 45 4.04 5.35 12.76
N THR A 46 2.81 5.03 12.32
CA THR A 46 2.58 4.25 11.10
C THR A 46 1.92 5.12 10.03
N ASN A 47 0.68 4.89 9.69
CA ASN A 47 -0.02 5.59 8.60
C ASN A 47 -1.15 6.52 9.07
N GLY A 48 -1.31 6.67 10.39
CA GLY A 48 -2.49 7.26 10.98
C GLY A 48 -3.62 6.24 11.10
N GLY A 49 -4.75 6.67 11.68
CA GLY A 49 -5.94 5.82 11.83
C GLY A 49 -7.02 6.50 12.67
N THR A 50 -8.15 5.84 12.81
CA THR A 50 -9.31 6.32 13.57
C THR A 50 -9.56 5.44 14.79
N ILE A 51 -9.57 6.02 15.98
CA ILE A 51 -10.01 5.36 17.21
C ILE A 51 -11.44 5.81 17.48
N VAL A 52 -12.34 4.84 17.65
CA VAL A 52 -13.76 5.08 17.94
C VAL A 52 -14.07 4.60 19.35
N LEU A 53 -14.47 5.52 20.23
CA LEU A 53 -14.97 5.17 21.57
C LEU A 53 -16.50 5.11 21.57
N GLY A 54 -17.08 4.14 22.25
CA GLY A 54 -18.53 3.93 22.30
C GLY A 54 -18.99 2.74 21.43
N VAL A 55 -18.07 1.91 20.97
CA VAL A 55 -18.38 0.68 20.21
C VAL A 55 -17.77 -0.52 20.95
N VAL A 56 -18.53 -1.59 21.04
CA VAL A 56 -18.15 -2.86 21.71
C VAL A 56 -18.11 -3.99 20.70
N GLU A 57 -17.05 -4.75 20.72
CA GLU A 57 -16.97 -6.03 20.01
C GLU A 57 -17.69 -7.14 20.80
N ARG A 58 -18.60 -7.85 20.15
CA ARG A 58 -19.29 -9.03 20.70
C ARG A 58 -19.23 -10.17 19.70
N LYS A 59 -18.40 -11.20 19.96
CA LYS A 59 -18.36 -12.45 19.19
C LYS A 59 -18.62 -12.27 17.69
N ASP A 60 -17.73 -11.60 16.98
CA ASP A 60 -17.79 -11.32 15.54
C ASP A 60 -18.78 -10.22 15.09
N SER A 61 -19.35 -9.44 15.98
CA SER A 61 -20.16 -8.27 15.64
C SER A 61 -19.77 -7.07 16.50
N PHE A 62 -19.84 -5.87 15.90
CA PHE A 62 -19.67 -4.61 16.60
C PHE A 62 -21.06 -3.99 16.89
N SER A 63 -21.21 -3.40 18.06
CA SER A 63 -22.45 -2.74 18.49
C SER A 63 -22.15 -1.50 19.32
N LEU A 64 -23.08 -0.53 19.32
CA LEU A 64 -22.98 0.65 20.16
C LEU A 64 -22.93 0.29 21.64
N ALA A 65 -22.06 0.94 22.40
CA ALA A 65 -21.87 0.67 23.84
C ALA A 65 -22.98 1.23 24.71
N GLY A 66 -23.84 2.12 24.18
CA GLY A 66 -24.89 2.79 24.91
C GLY A 66 -24.35 3.88 25.84
N LEU A 67 -23.38 4.67 25.38
CA LEU A 67 -22.86 5.81 26.15
C LEU A 67 -23.85 6.98 26.11
N SER A 68 -24.05 7.63 27.27
CA SER A 68 -24.80 8.88 27.41
C SER A 68 -23.97 10.08 26.97
N GLN A 69 -24.62 11.22 26.75
CA GLN A 69 -23.93 12.49 26.44
C GLN A 69 -22.92 12.87 27.54
N GLN A 70 -23.29 12.69 28.80
CA GLN A 70 -22.39 13.02 29.93
C GLN A 70 -21.14 12.14 29.96
N GLU A 71 -21.28 10.84 29.66
CA GLU A 71 -20.13 9.91 29.60
C GLU A 71 -19.19 10.27 28.45
N ILE A 72 -19.71 10.60 27.26
CA ILE A 72 -18.88 10.96 26.11
C ILE A 72 -18.17 12.30 26.30
N GLU A 73 -18.82 13.29 26.90
CA GLU A 73 -18.21 14.57 27.27
C GLU A 73 -17.09 14.38 28.31
N HIS A 74 -17.27 13.46 29.26
CA HIS A 74 -16.22 13.10 30.21
C HIS A 74 -15.04 12.44 29.52
N LEU A 75 -15.28 11.49 28.61
CA LEU A 75 -14.22 10.84 27.83
C LEU A 75 -13.46 11.85 26.96
N GLN A 76 -14.14 12.80 26.34
CA GLN A 76 -13.51 13.86 25.55
C GLN A 76 -12.63 14.79 26.40
N LYS A 77 -13.09 15.20 27.58
CA LYS A 77 -12.31 16.00 28.53
C LYS A 77 -11.07 15.23 28.99
N GLU A 78 -11.23 13.95 29.30
CA GLU A 78 -10.15 13.08 29.76
C GLU A 78 -9.11 12.86 28.64
N LEU A 79 -9.55 12.68 27.38
CA LEU A 79 -8.67 12.60 26.22
C LEU A 79 -7.75 13.84 26.14
N TRP A 80 -8.32 15.04 26.16
CA TRP A 80 -7.54 16.27 26.07
C TRP A 80 -6.64 16.52 27.27
N ARG A 81 -7.10 16.15 28.47
CA ARG A 81 -6.28 16.22 29.70
C ARG A 81 -5.06 15.31 29.60
N GLN A 82 -5.25 14.08 29.15
CA GLN A 82 -4.16 13.11 29.01
C GLN A 82 -3.26 13.43 27.81
N ALA A 83 -3.81 13.88 26.67
CA ALA A 83 -3.05 14.26 25.49
C ALA A 83 -2.01 15.37 25.76
N ASN A 84 -2.31 16.24 26.71
CA ASN A 84 -1.41 17.32 27.13
C ASN A 84 -0.48 16.92 28.29
N ASN A 85 -0.57 15.70 28.79
CA ASN A 85 0.30 15.20 29.84
C ASN A 85 1.47 14.39 29.27
N ARG A 86 2.69 14.96 29.30
CA ARG A 86 3.91 14.31 28.80
C ARG A 86 4.31 13.02 29.55
N GLN A 87 3.72 12.76 30.72
CA GLN A 87 3.92 11.50 31.41
C GLN A 87 3.06 10.37 30.79
N VAL A 88 2.03 10.72 30.04
CA VAL A 88 1.12 9.77 29.37
C VAL A 88 1.56 9.55 27.93
N ILE A 89 1.79 10.64 27.19
CA ILE A 89 2.19 10.60 25.79
C ILE A 89 3.23 11.69 25.49
N SER A 90 4.24 11.34 24.73
CA SER A 90 5.39 12.23 24.43
C SER A 90 5.00 13.52 23.73
N SER A 91 4.01 13.47 22.85
CA SER A 91 3.51 14.63 22.11
C SER A 91 2.06 14.45 21.66
N CYS A 92 1.25 15.49 21.84
CA CYS A 92 -0.07 15.58 21.24
C CYS A 92 0.05 16.09 19.80
N ILE A 93 -0.45 15.28 18.84
CA ILE A 93 -0.50 15.66 17.41
C ILE A 93 -1.93 15.90 16.92
N LEU A 94 -2.93 15.78 17.83
CA LEU A 94 -4.33 16.03 17.49
C LEU A 94 -4.61 17.53 17.37
N ALA A 95 -5.41 17.87 16.38
CA ALA A 95 -6.07 19.15 16.26
C ALA A 95 -7.55 19.02 16.73
N PRO A 96 -8.21 20.12 17.13
CA PRO A 96 -9.62 20.06 17.58
C PRO A 96 -10.57 19.38 16.61
N GLN A 97 -10.37 19.55 15.31
CA GLN A 97 -11.18 18.93 14.25
C GLN A 97 -10.99 17.42 14.12
N ASP A 98 -9.92 16.84 14.70
CA ASP A 98 -9.64 15.42 14.66
C ASP A 98 -10.46 14.63 15.69
N VAL A 99 -11.09 15.33 16.65
CA VAL A 99 -11.92 14.72 17.69
C VAL A 99 -13.35 15.22 17.55
N ARG A 100 -14.28 14.29 17.31
CA ARG A 100 -15.70 14.58 17.11
C ARG A 100 -16.55 13.66 17.96
N THR A 101 -17.64 14.19 18.51
CA THR A 101 -18.67 13.41 19.21
C THR A 101 -19.96 13.42 18.41
N ILE A 102 -20.64 12.29 18.36
CA ILE A 102 -21.84 12.11 17.52
C ILE A 102 -22.82 11.22 18.28
N GLU A 103 -24.10 11.54 18.15
CA GLU A 103 -25.19 10.72 18.64
C GLU A 103 -25.69 9.77 17.53
N LEU A 104 -25.78 8.47 17.84
CA LEU A 104 -26.26 7.43 16.96
C LEU A 104 -27.28 6.57 17.71
N GLU A 105 -28.54 6.54 17.27
CA GLU A 105 -29.60 5.72 17.88
C GLU A 105 -29.71 5.88 19.39
N GLY A 106 -29.57 7.11 19.91
CA GLY A 106 -29.62 7.41 21.35
C GLY A 106 -28.36 7.02 22.13
N SER A 107 -27.29 6.61 21.46
CA SER A 107 -25.97 6.33 22.02
C SER A 107 -24.93 7.31 21.47
N TRP A 108 -24.04 7.76 22.31
CA TRP A 108 -22.97 8.68 21.90
C TRP A 108 -21.68 7.94 21.58
N VAL A 109 -20.99 8.37 20.54
CA VAL A 109 -19.65 7.90 20.15
C VAL A 109 -18.69 9.06 19.98
N LEU A 110 -17.39 8.79 20.23
CA LEU A 110 -16.32 9.74 20.00
C LEU A 110 -15.39 9.16 18.93
N LEU A 111 -15.22 9.91 17.86
CA LEU A 111 -14.20 9.64 16.84
C LEU A 111 -12.95 10.44 17.12
N CYS A 112 -11.81 9.77 17.12
CA CYS A 112 -10.50 10.40 17.21
C CYS A 112 -9.67 9.97 15.99
N TYR A 113 -9.52 10.86 15.02
CA TYR A 113 -8.60 10.64 13.91
C TYR A 113 -7.17 10.97 14.35
N VAL A 114 -6.30 9.99 14.39
CA VAL A 114 -4.88 10.14 14.71
C VAL A 114 -4.11 10.25 13.40
N PRO A 115 -3.59 11.44 13.02
CA PRO A 115 -2.77 11.55 11.82
C PRO A 115 -1.42 10.85 12.02
N ARG A 116 -0.76 10.45 10.91
CA ARG A 116 0.66 10.08 10.99
C ARG A 116 1.45 11.29 11.49
N ALA A 117 2.27 11.11 12.52
CA ALA A 117 3.13 12.15 13.05
C ALA A 117 4.16 12.61 12.01
N GLN A 118 4.40 13.92 11.97
CA GLN A 118 5.49 14.46 11.17
C GLN A 118 6.82 13.88 11.61
N ARG A 119 7.78 13.80 10.69
CA ARG A 119 9.11 13.21 10.90
C ARG A 119 9.77 13.72 12.18
N GLU A 120 9.69 15.04 12.41
CA GLU A 120 10.32 15.75 13.54
C GLU A 120 9.76 15.37 14.89
N ARG A 121 8.53 14.86 14.92
CA ARG A 121 7.83 14.49 16.14
C ARG A 121 7.89 12.99 16.44
N ARG A 122 8.39 12.17 15.51
CA ARG A 122 8.53 10.73 15.74
C ARG A 122 9.82 10.39 16.47
N PRO A 123 9.83 9.40 17.35
CA PRO A 123 8.68 8.54 17.70
C PRO A 123 7.70 9.24 18.64
N ILE A 124 6.39 8.95 18.47
CA ILE A 124 5.37 9.22 19.47
C ILE A 124 5.33 8.01 20.39
N TYR A 125 5.55 8.20 21.68
CA TYR A 125 5.64 7.11 22.65
C TYR A 125 4.84 7.39 23.92
N CYS A 126 4.33 6.33 24.52
CA CYS A 126 3.64 6.36 25.81
C CYS A 126 4.66 6.42 26.95
N GLN A 127 4.27 7.03 28.05
CA GLN A 127 5.11 7.17 29.23
C GLN A 127 6.38 8.00 28.94
N GLN A 128 7.51 7.68 29.58
CA GLN A 128 8.72 8.49 29.50
C GLN A 128 9.87 7.82 28.75
N ASN A 129 9.77 6.50 28.52
CA ASN A 129 10.82 5.74 27.84
C ASN A 129 10.42 5.46 26.38
N PRO A 130 11.10 6.07 25.39
CA PRO A 130 10.79 5.80 23.99
C PRO A 130 11.02 4.35 23.58
N GLU A 131 11.99 3.63 24.14
CA GLU A 131 12.27 2.24 23.78
C GLU A 131 11.17 1.27 24.25
N GLU A 132 10.46 1.60 25.34
CA GLU A 132 9.40 0.78 25.91
C GLU A 132 8.00 1.25 25.50
N GLY A 133 7.85 2.54 25.22
CA GLY A 133 6.55 3.19 25.00
C GLY A 133 6.19 3.42 23.52
N THR A 134 7.07 3.08 22.59
CA THR A 134 6.80 3.29 21.15
C THR A 134 6.12 2.08 20.53
N TYR A 135 4.97 2.33 19.91
CA TYR A 135 4.19 1.32 19.21
C TYR A 135 4.09 1.63 17.73
N ARG A 136 3.85 0.59 16.94
CA ARG A 136 3.49 0.68 15.52
C ARG A 136 2.30 -0.21 15.23
N ARG A 137 1.50 0.16 14.23
CA ARG A 137 0.38 -0.63 13.75
C ARG A 137 0.87 -1.71 12.81
N GLY A 138 0.53 -2.96 13.12
CA GLY A 138 0.69 -4.10 12.23
C GLY A 138 -0.65 -4.56 11.67
N PHE A 139 -0.65 -5.68 10.95
CA PHE A 139 -1.85 -6.22 10.33
C PHE A 139 -2.89 -6.72 11.36
N GLU A 140 -2.44 -7.22 12.51
CA GLU A 140 -3.28 -7.85 13.55
C GLU A 140 -3.38 -7.04 14.85
N GLY A 141 -2.76 -5.84 14.93
CA GLY A 141 -2.82 -5.05 16.15
C GLY A 141 -1.64 -4.09 16.34
N ASP A 142 -1.48 -3.63 17.56
CA ASP A 142 -0.42 -2.72 17.98
C ASP A 142 0.77 -3.51 18.51
N PHE A 143 1.97 -3.23 18.01
CA PHE A 143 3.21 -3.92 18.36
C PHE A 143 4.23 -2.94 18.91
N HIS A 144 4.97 -3.33 19.92
CA HIS A 144 6.14 -2.57 20.37
C HIS A 144 7.18 -2.45 19.25
N CYS A 145 7.72 -1.26 19.07
CA CYS A 145 8.89 -1.06 18.23
C CYS A 145 10.13 -1.67 18.88
N THR A 146 11.01 -2.22 18.06
CA THR A 146 12.34 -2.63 18.53
C THR A 146 13.20 -1.41 18.86
N PRO A 147 14.22 -1.53 19.73
CA PRO A 147 15.15 -0.44 20.01
C PRO A 147 15.83 0.13 18.75
N ALA A 148 16.07 -0.71 17.74
CA ALA A 148 16.62 -0.28 16.45
C ALA A 148 15.64 0.62 15.67
N GLU A 149 14.35 0.26 15.63
CA GLU A 149 13.30 1.07 15.01
C GLU A 149 13.13 2.42 15.72
N VAL A 150 13.19 2.44 17.04
CA VAL A 150 13.11 3.68 17.84
C VAL A 150 14.31 4.59 17.57
N ARG A 151 15.55 4.06 17.63
CA ARG A 151 16.77 4.83 17.32
C ARG A 151 16.73 5.42 15.92
N ARG A 152 16.19 4.69 14.95
CA ARG A 152 16.00 5.21 13.59
C ARG A 152 15.01 6.37 13.55
N MET A 153 13.84 6.25 14.19
CA MET A 153 12.88 7.35 14.24
C MET A 153 13.50 8.60 14.85
N LEU A 154 14.30 8.45 15.90
CA LEU A 154 15.05 9.54 16.53
C LEU A 154 16.10 10.14 15.56
N SER A 155 16.83 9.31 14.83
CA SER A 155 17.77 9.78 13.80
C SER A 155 17.04 10.52 12.69
N ASP A 156 15.95 9.97 12.19
CA ASP A 156 15.12 10.59 11.15
C ASP A 156 14.49 11.92 11.60
N SER A 157 14.23 12.11 12.89
CA SER A 157 13.67 13.35 13.44
C SER A 157 14.64 14.55 13.37
N ASN A 158 15.93 14.28 13.26
CA ASN A 158 16.95 15.34 13.22
C ASN A 158 17.10 15.95 11.82
N ILE A 159 16.26 16.94 11.51
CA ILE A 159 16.28 17.64 10.20
C ILE A 159 17.48 18.57 10.06
N SER A 160 18.00 19.08 11.17
CA SER A 160 19.09 20.06 11.16
C SER A 160 20.40 19.45 10.70
N HIS A 161 20.57 18.14 10.90
CA HIS A 161 21.78 17.40 10.54
C HIS A 161 21.40 16.19 9.69
N PRO A 162 21.15 16.37 8.36
CA PRO A 162 20.90 15.25 7.46
C PRO A 162 22.04 14.23 7.53
N ALA A 163 21.70 12.94 7.51
CA ALA A 163 22.67 11.86 7.67
C ALA A 163 23.81 11.91 6.64
N ASP A 164 23.48 12.33 5.41
CA ASP A 164 24.43 12.47 4.30
C ASP A 164 25.39 13.66 4.44
N SER A 165 25.10 14.60 5.37
CA SER A 165 25.93 15.77 5.62
C SER A 165 26.98 15.56 6.73
N ARG A 166 27.04 14.38 7.33
CA ARG A 166 28.01 14.01 8.37
C ARG A 166 29.42 14.03 7.79
N ILE A 167 30.32 14.76 8.48
CA ILE A 167 31.74 14.86 8.14
C ILE A 167 32.45 13.55 8.52
N LEU A 168 33.29 13.05 7.64
CA LEU A 168 34.07 11.84 7.81
C LEU A 168 35.53 12.21 8.09
N GLN A 169 36.06 11.74 9.23
CA GLN A 169 37.42 12.01 9.63
C GLN A 169 38.41 11.12 8.89
N GLY A 170 39.55 11.71 8.49
CA GLY A 170 40.66 10.98 7.88
C GLY A 170 40.55 10.75 6.38
N TYR A 171 39.41 11.01 5.75
CA TYR A 171 39.22 10.86 4.30
C TYR A 171 39.87 12.02 3.55
N LYS A 172 40.48 11.70 2.41
CA LYS A 172 41.21 12.65 1.55
C LYS A 172 40.71 12.60 0.13
N TRP A 173 41.23 13.44 -0.74
CA TRP A 173 40.92 13.44 -2.17
C TRP A 173 41.26 12.12 -2.87
N GLU A 174 42.22 11.38 -2.34
CA GLU A 174 42.65 10.05 -2.84
C GLU A 174 41.52 8.99 -2.71
N ASP A 175 40.56 9.21 -1.79
CA ASP A 175 39.39 8.35 -1.60
C ASP A 175 38.26 8.66 -2.61
N ILE A 176 38.42 9.73 -3.41
CA ILE A 176 37.50 10.12 -4.47
C ILE A 176 37.93 9.49 -5.79
N ASP A 177 36.96 8.95 -6.54
CA ASP A 177 37.15 8.57 -7.93
C ASP A 177 37.09 9.81 -8.83
N GLN A 178 38.26 10.33 -9.21
CA GLN A 178 38.35 11.53 -10.05
C GLN A 178 37.61 11.35 -11.37
N ALA A 179 37.58 10.16 -11.94
CA ALA A 179 36.89 9.90 -13.19
C ALA A 179 35.36 10.10 -13.06
N SER A 180 34.77 9.66 -11.95
CA SER A 180 33.37 9.91 -11.63
C SER A 180 33.08 11.40 -11.46
N PHE A 181 33.95 12.10 -10.73
CA PHE A 181 33.76 13.54 -10.49
C PHE A 181 33.86 14.36 -11.78
N ASP A 182 34.83 14.05 -12.65
CA ASP A 182 34.97 14.71 -13.95
C ASP A 182 33.82 14.43 -14.90
N GLN A 183 33.31 13.21 -14.89
CA GLN A 183 32.12 12.83 -15.67
C GLN A 183 30.87 13.54 -15.17
N TYR A 184 30.72 13.67 -13.85
CA TYR A 184 29.65 14.43 -13.24
C TYR A 184 29.71 15.91 -13.63
N ARG A 185 30.90 16.53 -13.56
CA ARG A 185 31.12 17.92 -13.95
C ARG A 185 30.75 18.16 -15.41
N ARG A 186 31.12 17.22 -16.31
CA ARG A 186 30.71 17.30 -17.73
C ARG A 186 29.19 17.20 -17.90
N LEU A 187 28.52 16.29 -17.19
CA LEU A 187 27.08 16.16 -17.26
C LEU A 187 26.37 17.40 -16.69
N PHE A 188 26.88 17.94 -15.59
CA PHE A 188 26.40 19.20 -15.02
C PHE A 188 26.53 20.36 -16.02
N HIS A 189 27.66 20.44 -16.73
CA HIS A 189 27.84 21.45 -17.79
C HIS A 189 26.84 21.28 -18.94
N LEU A 190 26.53 20.07 -19.34
CA LEU A 190 25.53 19.79 -20.39
C LEU A 190 24.13 20.23 -19.97
N VAL A 191 23.76 20.03 -18.71
CA VAL A 191 22.44 20.40 -18.19
C VAL A 191 22.31 21.91 -17.93
N SER A 192 23.39 22.54 -17.46
CA SER A 192 23.42 23.96 -17.06
C SER A 192 24.70 24.64 -17.57
N PRO A 193 24.81 24.89 -18.90
CA PRO A 193 25.96 25.58 -19.47
C PRO A 193 26.11 26.98 -18.86
N GLY A 194 27.32 27.31 -18.43
CA GLY A 194 27.60 28.63 -17.83
C GLY A 194 27.26 28.77 -16.34
N HIS A 195 26.91 27.70 -15.66
CA HIS A 195 26.71 27.74 -14.21
C HIS A 195 28.02 28.12 -13.49
N VAL A 196 27.94 29.14 -12.61
CA VAL A 196 29.14 29.73 -11.97
C VAL A 196 29.96 28.73 -11.11
N TRP A 197 29.38 27.64 -10.67
CA TRP A 197 30.11 26.62 -9.90
C TRP A 197 31.05 25.78 -10.79
N LEU A 198 30.79 25.70 -12.06
CA LEU A 198 31.63 24.96 -13.00
C LEU A 198 33.01 25.59 -13.23
N THR A 199 33.17 26.88 -12.91
CA THR A 199 34.48 27.59 -12.97
C THR A 199 35.33 27.36 -11.72
N LYS A 200 34.83 26.68 -10.69
CA LYS A 200 35.53 26.46 -9.43
C LYS A 200 36.49 25.27 -9.53
N GLU A 201 37.58 25.33 -8.75
CA GLU A 201 38.45 24.19 -8.47
C GLU A 201 37.66 23.01 -7.87
N ASP A 202 38.14 21.79 -8.02
CA ASP A 202 37.43 20.57 -7.64
C ASP A 202 37.00 20.56 -6.19
N LEU A 203 37.87 20.92 -5.24
CA LEU A 203 37.48 20.97 -3.82
C LEU A 203 36.42 22.04 -3.55
N GLU A 204 36.52 23.18 -4.21
CA GLU A 204 35.49 24.24 -4.05
C GLU A 204 34.16 23.85 -4.68
N LEU A 205 34.18 23.15 -5.81
CA LEU A 205 32.96 22.57 -6.38
C LEU A 205 32.37 21.52 -5.43
N MET A 206 33.21 20.63 -4.88
CA MET A 206 32.80 19.61 -3.90
C MET A 206 32.13 20.23 -2.67
N LYS A 207 32.68 21.37 -2.17
CA LYS A 207 32.06 22.16 -1.09
C LYS A 207 30.67 22.69 -1.49
N LYS A 208 30.52 23.23 -2.71
CA LYS A 208 29.23 23.74 -3.21
C LYS A 208 28.20 22.64 -3.37
N LEU A 209 28.62 21.44 -3.73
CA LEU A 209 27.78 20.25 -3.83
C LEU A 209 27.38 19.68 -2.47
N GLY A 210 28.02 20.09 -1.38
CA GLY A 210 27.83 19.52 -0.04
C GLY A 210 28.59 18.22 0.19
N GLY A 211 29.46 17.84 -0.73
CA GLY A 211 30.32 16.64 -0.63
C GLY A 211 31.56 16.85 0.24
N TYR A 212 31.89 18.12 0.58
CA TYR A 212 32.90 18.53 1.55
C TYR A 212 32.33 19.67 2.40
N ARG A 213 32.50 19.63 3.71
CA ARG A 213 31.98 20.64 4.64
C ARG A 213 33.03 21.04 5.69
N ARG A 214 32.80 22.21 6.25
CA ARG A 214 33.40 22.64 7.51
C ARG A 214 32.29 22.85 8.54
N ASP A 215 32.39 22.19 9.67
CA ASP A 215 31.58 22.45 10.84
C ASP A 215 32.05 23.77 11.47
N ARG A 216 31.12 24.67 11.68
CA ARG A 216 31.43 26.01 12.22
C ARG A 216 31.57 26.02 13.74
N GLU A 217 30.99 25.03 14.43
CA GLU A 217 31.05 24.90 15.87
C GLU A 217 32.34 24.20 16.31
N SER A 218 32.63 23.04 15.74
CA SER A 218 33.83 22.27 16.06
C SER A 218 35.07 22.76 15.31
N GLY A 219 34.90 23.44 14.18
CA GLY A 219 35.96 23.80 13.25
C GLY A 219 36.46 22.65 12.39
N GLU A 220 35.94 21.45 12.54
CA GLU A 220 36.27 20.27 11.75
C GLU A 220 35.85 20.45 10.30
N GLU A 221 36.69 19.97 9.38
CA GLU A 221 36.38 19.95 7.95
C GLU A 221 36.79 18.62 7.31
N GLY A 222 36.03 18.20 6.30
CA GLY A 222 36.28 16.94 5.64
C GLY A 222 35.20 16.59 4.62
N PHE A 223 35.41 15.47 3.95
CA PHE A 223 34.43 14.87 3.08
C PHE A 223 33.19 14.45 3.87
N THR A 224 32.04 14.54 3.24
CA THR A 224 30.78 14.10 3.83
C THR A 224 30.39 12.72 3.31
N VAL A 225 29.47 12.06 3.99
CA VAL A 225 28.87 10.80 3.51
C VAL A 225 28.32 10.96 2.09
N ALA A 226 27.66 12.10 1.78
CA ALA A 226 27.19 12.38 0.42
C ALA A 226 28.29 12.44 -0.61
N GLY A 227 29.44 13.07 -0.29
CA GLY A 227 30.57 13.17 -1.19
C GLY A 227 31.15 11.82 -1.55
N LEU A 228 31.34 10.94 -0.54
CA LEU A 228 31.84 9.58 -0.78
C LEU A 228 30.79 8.72 -1.50
N LEU A 229 29.53 8.72 -1.07
CA LEU A 229 28.49 7.96 -1.76
C LEU A 229 28.37 8.32 -3.24
N MET A 230 28.51 9.60 -3.57
CA MET A 230 28.35 10.06 -4.95
C MET A 230 29.60 9.87 -5.81
N PHE A 231 30.81 10.04 -5.25
CA PHE A 231 32.05 10.11 -6.01
C PHE A 231 33.18 9.26 -5.41
N GLY A 232 32.98 8.62 -4.26
CA GLY A 232 34.02 7.85 -3.59
C GLY A 232 34.45 6.61 -4.38
N LYS A 233 35.65 6.13 -4.13
CA LYS A 233 36.04 4.76 -4.46
C LYS A 233 35.25 3.80 -3.62
N TYR A 234 34.91 2.63 -4.17
CA TYR A 234 34.00 1.70 -3.50
C TYR A 234 34.50 1.26 -2.11
N GLU A 235 35.82 1.02 -1.97
CA GLU A 235 36.45 0.67 -0.69
C GLU A 235 36.27 1.76 0.37
N ALA A 236 36.34 3.04 -0.01
CA ALA A 236 36.13 4.16 0.89
C ALA A 236 34.65 4.32 1.30
N ILE A 237 33.72 3.96 0.42
CA ILE A 237 32.28 4.00 0.73
C ILE A 237 31.90 2.94 1.75
N ILE A 238 32.41 1.70 1.60
CA ILE A 238 32.07 0.57 2.48
C ILE A 238 32.87 0.54 3.78
N ASP A 239 33.73 1.52 4.01
CA ASP A 239 34.43 1.68 5.29
C ASP A 239 33.41 1.83 6.45
N PRO A 240 33.68 1.24 7.64
CA PRO A 240 32.82 1.33 8.80
C PRO A 240 32.40 2.74 9.21
N LEU A 241 33.22 3.73 8.91
CA LEU A 241 32.92 5.13 9.22
C LEU A 241 31.96 5.79 8.21
N CYS A 242 31.78 5.24 7.02
CA CYS A 242 30.90 5.82 5.99
C CYS A 242 29.58 5.07 5.86
N ALA A 243 29.52 4.05 5.02
CA ALA A 243 28.31 3.29 4.72
C ALA A 243 28.64 1.79 4.54
N PRO A 244 28.95 1.04 5.62
CA PRO A 244 29.49 -0.32 5.56
C PRO A 244 28.58 -1.34 4.87
N HIS A 245 27.28 -1.08 4.84
CA HIS A 245 26.28 -1.97 4.21
C HIS A 245 25.90 -1.54 2.78
N TYR A 246 26.56 -0.51 2.25
CA TYR A 246 26.30 -0.02 0.91
C TYR A 246 26.63 -1.07 -0.15
N PHE A 247 25.62 -1.49 -0.89
CA PHE A 247 25.76 -2.43 -1.99
C PHE A 247 24.70 -2.11 -3.05
N PRO A 248 25.04 -1.39 -4.14
CA PRO A 248 24.14 -1.13 -5.24
C PRO A 248 24.03 -2.36 -6.14
N ASP A 249 22.81 -2.84 -6.42
CA ASP A 249 22.58 -4.08 -7.15
C ASP A 249 21.42 -3.92 -8.16
N TYR A 250 21.73 -3.98 -9.44
CA TYR A 250 20.77 -4.06 -10.52
C TYR A 250 20.67 -5.49 -11.02
N LYS A 251 19.46 -5.99 -11.17
CA LYS A 251 19.18 -7.31 -11.74
C LYS A 251 18.07 -7.23 -12.77
N GLU A 252 18.27 -7.93 -13.88
CA GLU A 252 17.28 -8.13 -14.92
C GLU A 252 16.81 -9.59 -14.95
N PHE A 253 15.50 -9.81 -14.96
CA PHE A 253 14.88 -11.13 -14.96
C PHE A 253 14.10 -11.38 -16.25
N SER A 254 14.03 -12.65 -16.70
CA SER A 254 13.24 -13.09 -17.85
C SER A 254 12.13 -14.04 -17.47
N LEU A 255 11.08 -14.07 -18.31
CA LEU A 255 10.03 -15.10 -18.23
C LEU A 255 10.54 -16.52 -18.52
N ALA A 256 11.61 -16.66 -19.30
CA ALA A 256 12.19 -17.94 -19.68
C ALA A 256 12.97 -18.62 -18.56
N THR A 257 13.44 -17.87 -17.58
CA THR A 257 14.14 -18.40 -16.42
C THR A 257 13.14 -18.68 -15.30
N LYS A 258 12.63 -19.91 -15.24
CA LYS A 258 11.87 -20.39 -14.08
C LYS A 258 12.79 -20.43 -12.87
N GLY A 259 12.68 -19.40 -12.02
CA GLY A 259 13.38 -19.29 -10.73
C GLY A 259 14.84 -18.79 -10.82
N GLU A 260 15.15 -17.80 -10.04
CA GLU A 260 16.41 -17.47 -9.39
C GLU A 260 17.58 -16.91 -10.21
N ARG A 261 17.68 -17.03 -11.54
CA ARG A 261 18.83 -16.44 -12.28
C ARG A 261 18.40 -15.21 -13.06
N TRP A 262 19.15 -14.11 -12.82
CA TRP A 262 19.09 -12.89 -13.63
C TRP A 262 19.69 -13.11 -15.01
N LEU A 263 19.19 -12.40 -16.02
CA LEU A 263 19.77 -12.32 -17.35
C LEU A 263 21.01 -11.42 -17.36
N ASP A 264 20.92 -10.32 -16.62
CA ASP A 264 21.95 -9.30 -16.52
C ASP A 264 22.02 -8.77 -15.09
N ARG A 265 23.23 -8.38 -14.66
CA ARG A 265 23.46 -7.84 -13.32
C ARG A 265 24.56 -6.78 -13.35
N ILE A 266 24.33 -5.68 -12.62
CA ILE A 266 25.35 -4.66 -12.34
C ILE A 266 25.48 -4.54 -10.83
N CYS A 267 26.60 -4.97 -10.27
CA CYS A 267 26.91 -4.90 -8.85
C CYS A 267 28.40 -4.60 -8.67
N PRO A 268 28.86 -4.28 -7.46
CA PRO A 268 30.28 -4.13 -7.16
C PRO A 268 31.02 -5.44 -7.42
N ASP A 269 31.78 -5.51 -8.50
CA ASP A 269 32.56 -6.69 -8.94
C ASP A 269 34.06 -6.38 -9.08
N GLY A 270 34.46 -5.16 -8.70
CA GLY A 270 35.84 -4.68 -8.81
C GLY A 270 36.25 -4.18 -10.21
N THR A 271 35.34 -4.24 -11.21
CA THR A 271 35.64 -3.72 -12.57
C THR A 271 35.30 -2.24 -12.73
N TRP A 272 34.66 -1.63 -11.76
CA TRP A 272 34.25 -0.22 -11.76
C TRP A 272 34.10 0.31 -10.33
N GLU A 273 34.18 1.61 -10.16
CA GLU A 273 33.91 2.26 -8.88
C GLU A 273 32.42 2.35 -8.66
N ALA A 274 31.94 1.56 -7.69
CA ALA A 274 30.52 1.35 -7.48
C ALA A 274 29.86 2.45 -6.62
N ASN A 275 30.19 3.73 -6.90
CA ASN A 275 29.53 4.87 -6.30
C ASN A 275 28.15 5.13 -6.95
N LEU A 276 27.33 5.97 -6.31
CA LEU A 276 25.97 6.26 -6.77
C LEU A 276 25.92 6.86 -8.17
N PHE A 277 26.88 7.72 -8.51
CA PHE A 277 26.93 8.35 -9.83
C PHE A 277 27.18 7.33 -10.94
N GLN A 278 28.12 6.41 -10.75
CA GLN A 278 28.40 5.35 -11.73
C GLN A 278 27.27 4.33 -11.79
N PHE A 279 26.67 3.98 -10.65
CA PHE A 279 25.50 3.10 -10.62
C PHE A 279 24.33 3.70 -11.43
N TYR A 280 24.01 4.97 -11.18
CA TYR A 280 23.01 5.71 -11.95
C TYR A 280 23.30 5.70 -13.44
N ARG A 281 24.52 6.03 -13.85
CA ARG A 281 24.90 6.10 -15.26
C ARG A 281 24.87 4.75 -15.98
N ARG A 282 25.19 3.66 -15.29
CA ARG A 282 25.22 2.32 -15.87
C ARG A 282 23.82 1.69 -15.98
N VAL A 283 22.96 1.95 -15.01
CA VAL A 283 21.66 1.29 -14.93
C VAL A 283 20.57 2.08 -15.67
N LEU A 284 20.59 3.41 -15.62
CA LEU A 284 19.54 4.22 -16.25
C LEU A 284 19.31 3.92 -17.74
N PRO A 285 20.33 3.80 -18.60
CA PRO A 285 20.12 3.48 -20.02
C PRO A 285 19.41 2.12 -20.21
N LYS A 286 19.76 1.10 -19.41
CA LYS A 286 19.10 -0.22 -19.47
C LYS A 286 17.62 -0.16 -19.10
N LEU A 287 17.28 0.70 -18.15
CA LEU A 287 15.88 0.91 -17.78
C LEU A 287 15.12 1.69 -18.87
N GLN A 288 15.76 2.66 -19.51
CA GLN A 288 15.16 3.45 -20.59
C GLN A 288 14.86 2.63 -21.84
N GLU A 289 15.61 1.57 -22.11
CA GLU A 289 15.35 0.62 -23.21
C GLU A 289 13.98 -0.09 -23.06
N THR A 290 13.40 -0.13 -21.84
CA THR A 290 12.08 -0.73 -21.62
C THR A 290 10.94 0.16 -22.05
N LEU A 291 11.19 1.45 -22.19
CA LEU A 291 10.13 2.41 -22.50
C LEU A 291 9.76 2.33 -23.98
N PRO A 292 8.47 2.41 -24.32
CA PRO A 292 8.05 2.54 -25.71
C PRO A 292 8.65 3.81 -26.30
N LEU A 293 9.22 3.69 -27.49
CA LEU A 293 9.72 4.84 -28.25
C LEU A 293 8.54 5.51 -28.97
N PRO A 294 7.97 6.60 -28.46
CA PRO A 294 6.93 7.31 -29.21
C PRO A 294 7.58 8.04 -30.39
N PHE A 295 7.00 7.84 -31.57
CA PHE A 295 7.33 8.61 -32.75
C PHE A 295 6.68 10.00 -32.62
N HIS A 296 7.25 10.90 -31.82
CA HIS A 296 6.82 12.29 -31.78
C HIS A 296 7.86 13.17 -32.44
N LEU A 297 7.49 13.72 -33.61
CA LEU A 297 8.21 14.81 -34.27
C LEU A 297 7.56 16.12 -33.85
N GLU A 298 8.22 16.95 -33.05
CA GLU A 298 7.89 18.39 -32.99
C GLU A 298 8.70 19.14 -34.05
N GLY A 299 8.07 19.43 -35.16
CA GLY A 299 8.77 19.94 -36.36
C GLY A 299 9.70 18.86 -36.94
N ASN A 300 10.92 19.23 -37.28
CA ASN A 300 11.95 18.30 -37.81
C ASN A 300 12.91 17.75 -36.75
N GLN A 301 12.64 17.94 -35.47
CA GLN A 301 13.50 17.44 -34.39
C GLN A 301 12.80 16.33 -33.56
N ARG A 302 13.51 15.26 -33.36
CA ARG A 302 13.10 14.14 -32.48
C ARG A 302 13.19 14.59 -31.03
N LYS A 303 12.08 14.55 -30.31
CA LYS A 303 12.06 14.82 -28.86
C LYS A 303 12.40 13.53 -28.11
N ASP A 304 13.68 13.34 -27.75
CA ASP A 304 14.14 12.13 -27.05
C ASP A 304 13.74 12.09 -25.57
N GLN A 305 13.18 13.16 -25.03
CA GLN A 305 12.72 13.24 -23.64
C GLN A 305 11.21 13.11 -23.53
N THR A 306 10.74 11.88 -23.31
CA THR A 306 9.34 11.63 -22.97
C THR A 306 9.09 11.85 -21.48
N GLU A 307 7.83 12.13 -21.08
CA GLU A 307 7.44 12.22 -19.67
C GLU A 307 7.76 10.92 -18.91
N ALA A 308 7.66 9.77 -19.57
CA ALA A 308 8.05 8.47 -19.01
C ALA A 308 9.56 8.38 -18.71
N ASN A 309 10.42 8.95 -19.56
CA ASN A 309 11.85 9.05 -19.29
C ASN A 309 12.15 9.95 -18.09
N VAL A 310 11.41 11.04 -17.94
CA VAL A 310 11.51 11.93 -16.77
C VAL A 310 11.08 11.18 -15.50
N ALA A 311 9.95 10.47 -15.54
CA ALA A 311 9.46 9.65 -14.44
C ALA A 311 10.46 8.59 -13.99
N LEU A 312 11.11 7.93 -14.94
CA LEU A 312 12.10 6.88 -14.64
C LEU A 312 13.37 7.45 -13.99
N ARG A 313 13.85 8.59 -14.48
CA ARG A 313 15.00 9.30 -13.87
C ARG A 313 14.68 9.75 -12.45
N GLU A 314 13.50 10.34 -12.25
CA GLU A 314 13.02 10.78 -10.95
C GLU A 314 12.91 9.60 -9.96
N ALA A 315 12.32 8.48 -10.40
CA ALA A 315 12.22 7.27 -9.58
C ALA A 315 13.59 6.73 -9.15
N PHE A 316 14.56 6.71 -10.07
CA PHE A 316 15.92 6.27 -9.75
C PHE A 316 16.66 7.25 -8.82
N ALA A 317 16.54 8.54 -9.07
CA ALA A 317 17.13 9.53 -8.17
C ALA A 317 16.52 9.42 -6.76
N ASN A 318 15.19 9.23 -6.66
CA ASN A 318 14.50 9.05 -5.39
C ASN A 318 14.94 7.78 -4.65
N LEU A 319 15.25 6.68 -5.35
CA LEU A 319 15.88 5.49 -4.77
C LEU A 319 17.15 5.87 -3.98
N CYS A 320 18.04 6.69 -4.57
CA CYS A 320 19.29 7.12 -3.95
C CYS A 320 19.09 8.18 -2.85
N ILE A 321 18.20 9.15 -3.09
CA ILE A 321 17.99 10.31 -2.22
C ILE A 321 17.29 9.91 -0.91
N HIS A 322 16.40 8.92 -0.95
CA HIS A 322 15.61 8.50 0.22
C HIS A 322 16.19 7.30 0.97
N ALA A 323 17.24 6.67 0.46
CA ALA A 323 17.90 5.55 1.13
C ALA A 323 18.45 5.93 2.51
N ASP A 324 18.30 5.04 3.47
CA ASP A 324 19.00 5.09 4.75
C ASP A 324 20.27 4.24 4.65
N TYR A 325 21.41 4.88 4.42
CA TYR A 325 22.68 4.21 4.23
C TYR A 325 23.29 3.64 5.52
N SER A 326 22.63 3.79 6.65
CA SER A 326 23.01 3.17 7.92
C SER A 326 22.34 1.80 8.15
N GLU A 327 21.35 1.44 7.32
CA GLU A 327 20.63 0.16 7.41
C GLU A 327 21.39 -1.00 6.75
N GLU A 328 21.19 -2.20 7.28
CA GLU A 328 21.78 -3.45 6.74
C GLU A 328 21.14 -3.93 5.43
N SER A 329 20.34 -3.13 4.78
CA SER A 329 19.66 -3.48 3.53
C SER A 329 20.36 -2.87 2.32
N THR A 330 20.26 -3.55 1.17
CA THR A 330 20.93 -3.15 -0.07
C THR A 330 20.07 -2.22 -0.92
N LEU A 331 20.74 -1.37 -1.72
CA LEU A 331 20.12 -0.51 -2.72
C LEU A 331 19.86 -1.33 -3.99
N GLN A 332 18.60 -1.62 -4.34
CA GLN A 332 18.29 -2.56 -5.42
C GLN A 332 17.42 -1.95 -6.51
N VAL A 333 17.72 -2.31 -7.74
CA VAL A 333 16.86 -2.09 -8.92
C VAL A 333 16.62 -3.43 -9.59
N ASN A 334 15.40 -3.94 -9.53
CA ASN A 334 15.04 -5.21 -10.15
C ASN A 334 14.11 -4.94 -11.35
N ARG A 335 14.56 -5.29 -12.55
CA ARG A 335 13.78 -5.24 -13.78
C ARG A 335 13.17 -6.61 -14.05
N TYR A 336 11.87 -6.71 -13.92
CA TYR A 336 11.08 -7.87 -14.31
C TYR A 336 10.42 -7.63 -15.66
N PRO A 337 9.95 -8.68 -16.37
CA PRO A 337 9.23 -8.52 -17.64
C PRO A 337 7.97 -7.64 -17.55
N HIS A 338 7.34 -7.58 -16.37
CA HIS A 338 6.08 -6.89 -16.12
C HIS A 338 6.19 -5.67 -15.19
N CYS A 339 7.35 -5.44 -14.57
CA CYS A 339 7.55 -4.27 -13.71
C CYS A 339 9.03 -3.98 -13.46
N ILE A 340 9.31 -2.73 -13.06
CA ILE A 340 10.58 -2.33 -12.45
C ILE A 340 10.30 -2.09 -10.97
N VAL A 341 11.15 -2.62 -10.09
CA VAL A 341 11.08 -2.42 -8.65
C VAL A 341 12.35 -1.71 -8.19
N PHE A 342 12.18 -0.50 -7.68
CA PHE A 342 13.22 0.26 -6.98
C PHE A 342 13.09 0.00 -5.48
N SER A 343 14.13 -0.50 -4.83
CA SER A 343 14.10 -0.86 -3.41
C SER A 343 15.26 -0.18 -2.68
N ASN A 344 14.93 0.74 -1.78
CA ASN A 344 15.92 1.42 -0.93
C ASN A 344 15.73 1.06 0.55
N PRO A 345 16.84 0.96 1.31
CA PRO A 345 16.80 0.76 2.75
C PRO A 345 16.13 1.93 3.47
N GLY A 346 15.52 1.64 4.62
CA GLY A 346 14.85 2.62 5.48
C GLY A 346 13.34 2.59 5.38
N THR A 347 12.70 3.65 5.87
CA THR A 347 11.24 3.80 5.96
C THR A 347 10.77 5.03 5.18
N MET A 348 9.49 5.06 4.81
CA MET A 348 8.88 6.24 4.22
C MET A 348 8.85 7.39 5.24
N LEU A 349 9.32 8.56 4.83
CA LEU A 349 9.29 9.76 5.68
C LEU A 349 7.91 10.43 5.72
N ILE A 350 7.09 10.19 4.70
CA ILE A 350 5.70 10.65 4.55
C ILE A 350 4.76 9.44 4.51
N SER A 351 3.47 9.65 4.74
CA SER A 351 2.47 8.59 4.59
C SER A 351 2.21 8.28 3.10
N GLN A 352 1.67 7.11 2.81
CA GLN A 352 1.23 6.79 1.44
C GLN A 352 0.20 7.81 0.93
N ARG A 353 -0.70 8.27 1.79
CA ARG A 353 -1.68 9.31 1.44
C ARG A 353 -1.00 10.62 1.00
N GLN A 354 0.02 11.07 1.74
CA GLN A 354 0.80 12.27 1.37
C GLN A 354 1.58 12.05 0.08
N TYR A 355 2.12 10.84 -0.14
CA TYR A 355 2.79 10.49 -1.39
C TYR A 355 1.87 10.68 -2.62
N TYR A 356 0.62 10.22 -2.53
CA TYR A 356 -0.35 10.39 -3.62
C TYR A 356 -0.98 11.78 -3.70
N ALA A 357 -1.06 12.51 -2.59
CA ALA A 357 -1.56 13.88 -2.57
C ALA A 357 -0.58 14.87 -3.21
N GLY A 358 0.71 14.54 -3.22
CA GLY A 358 1.76 15.41 -3.73
C GLY A 358 1.97 16.67 -2.89
N GLY A 359 2.80 17.60 -3.39
CA GLY A 359 2.96 18.94 -2.81
C GLY A 359 3.95 19.04 -1.64
N GLU A 360 4.26 17.96 -0.92
CA GLU A 360 5.25 17.95 0.15
C GLU A 360 6.52 17.20 -0.29
N SER A 361 7.69 17.83 -0.08
CA SER A 361 8.99 17.20 -0.33
C SER A 361 9.76 17.05 0.97
N VAL A 362 9.80 15.81 1.48
CA VAL A 362 10.63 15.45 2.62
C VAL A 362 11.78 14.58 2.13
N CYS A 363 13.00 15.08 2.21
CA CYS A 363 14.21 14.42 1.72
C CYS A 363 15.06 13.92 2.88
N ARG A 364 15.58 12.67 2.80
CA ARG A 364 16.52 12.13 3.78
C ARG A 364 17.92 12.67 3.54
N ASN A 365 18.40 12.64 2.30
CA ASN A 365 19.77 12.98 1.90
C ASN A 365 19.78 14.26 1.04
N LYS A 366 19.85 15.41 1.71
CA LYS A 366 19.71 16.73 1.05
C LYS A 366 20.87 17.05 0.10
N SER A 367 22.09 16.64 0.44
CA SER A 367 23.25 16.89 -0.41
C SER A 367 23.19 16.01 -1.67
N LEU A 368 22.81 14.74 -1.54
CA LEU A 368 22.57 13.87 -2.70
C LEU A 368 21.44 14.41 -3.58
N GLN A 369 20.35 14.91 -3.00
CA GLN A 369 19.28 15.55 -3.77
C GLN A 369 19.81 16.70 -4.62
N GLN A 370 20.59 17.59 -4.04
CA GLN A 370 21.20 18.71 -4.76
C GLN A 370 22.10 18.23 -5.89
N MET A 371 22.92 17.21 -5.66
CA MET A 371 23.80 16.65 -6.69
C MET A 371 22.98 16.05 -7.86
N PHE A 372 21.93 15.27 -7.59
CA PHE A 372 21.06 14.72 -8.64
C PHE A 372 20.27 15.81 -9.39
N MET A 373 19.85 16.87 -8.70
CA MET A 373 19.17 18.01 -9.34
C MET A 373 20.06 18.72 -10.35
N LEU A 374 21.33 18.96 -10.03
CA LEU A 374 22.25 19.69 -10.91
C LEU A 374 22.57 18.96 -12.21
N ILE A 375 22.41 17.64 -12.24
CA ILE A 375 22.52 16.82 -13.46
C ILE A 375 21.17 16.50 -14.11
N GLY A 376 20.09 17.16 -13.68
CA GLY A 376 18.74 16.99 -14.25
C GLY A 376 18.08 15.64 -13.97
N ALA A 377 18.54 14.93 -12.93
CA ALA A 377 17.99 13.63 -12.56
C ALA A 377 16.84 13.72 -11.56
N ALA A 378 16.79 14.78 -10.76
CA ALA A 378 15.75 15.04 -9.74
C ALA A 378 15.30 16.50 -9.73
N GLU A 379 14.19 16.80 -9.05
CA GLU A 379 13.70 18.15 -8.81
C GLU A 379 13.36 18.38 -7.33
N LYS A 380 13.29 19.66 -6.94
CA LYS A 380 13.05 20.05 -5.53
C LYS A 380 11.59 20.37 -5.19
N ALA A 381 10.70 20.41 -6.17
CA ALA A 381 9.39 21.08 -6.03
C ALA A 381 8.29 20.25 -5.34
N GLY A 382 8.58 19.14 -4.65
CA GLY A 382 7.53 18.24 -4.10
C GLY A 382 6.69 17.54 -5.17
N SER A 383 7.12 17.64 -6.42
CA SER A 383 6.43 17.11 -7.61
C SER A 383 6.95 15.76 -8.07
N GLY A 384 7.91 15.14 -7.34
CA GLY A 384 8.57 13.90 -7.77
C GLY A 384 7.57 12.75 -7.93
N ALA A 385 6.70 12.53 -6.95
CA ALA A 385 5.64 11.51 -7.04
C ALA A 385 4.67 11.80 -8.20
N ASP A 386 4.23 13.05 -8.34
CA ASP A 386 3.33 13.47 -9.43
C ASP A 386 3.95 13.24 -10.81
N LYS A 387 5.25 13.52 -10.97
CA LYS A 387 5.96 13.27 -12.24
C LYS A 387 6.07 11.80 -12.55
N ILE A 388 6.38 10.98 -11.55
CA ILE A 388 6.42 9.53 -11.70
C ILE A 388 5.06 9.02 -12.15
N MET A 389 3.97 9.50 -11.52
CA MET A 389 2.61 9.09 -11.86
C MET A 389 2.22 9.55 -13.27
N ARG A 390 2.34 10.85 -13.56
CA ARG A 390 1.96 11.42 -14.88
C ARG A 390 2.78 10.83 -16.01
N GLY A 391 4.08 10.67 -15.83
CA GLY A 391 4.94 10.09 -16.83
C GLY A 391 4.57 8.66 -17.18
N TRP A 392 4.15 7.87 -16.19
CA TRP A 392 3.68 6.50 -16.41
C TRP A 392 2.28 6.45 -17.04
N GLU A 393 1.40 7.35 -16.62
CA GLU A 393 0.07 7.51 -17.22
C GLU A 393 0.13 7.96 -18.67
N SER A 394 1.11 8.83 -19.04
CA SER A 394 1.26 9.35 -20.40
C SER A 394 1.50 8.26 -21.45
N ILE A 395 2.03 7.11 -21.04
CA ILE A 395 2.24 5.93 -21.90
C ILE A 395 1.17 4.86 -21.70
N GLY A 396 0.11 5.15 -20.93
CA GLY A 396 -1.03 4.24 -20.71
C GLY A 396 -0.72 3.02 -19.87
N TRP A 397 0.31 3.07 -19.01
CA TRP A 397 0.65 1.98 -18.11
C TRP A 397 0.01 2.13 -16.74
N LYS A 398 -0.08 0.99 -15.99
CA LYS A 398 -0.60 0.96 -14.63
C LYS A 398 0.22 1.86 -13.72
N ARG A 399 -0.45 2.55 -12.79
CA ARG A 399 0.20 3.51 -11.87
C ARG A 399 1.28 2.86 -11.03
N PRO A 400 2.45 3.53 -10.86
CA PRO A 400 3.43 3.16 -9.86
C PRO A 400 2.87 3.24 -8.44
N PHE A 401 3.37 2.38 -7.56
CA PHE A 401 2.94 2.38 -6.16
C PHE A 401 4.10 2.08 -5.21
N PRO A 402 4.22 2.84 -4.10
CA PRO A 402 5.18 2.56 -3.04
C PRO A 402 4.63 1.51 -2.08
N ASN A 403 5.52 0.67 -1.58
CA ASN A 403 5.24 -0.31 -0.54
C ASN A 403 6.34 -0.24 0.52
N GLU A 404 5.97 -0.07 1.79
CA GLU A 404 6.90 -0.06 2.92
C GLU A 404 6.94 -1.46 3.55
N LYS A 405 8.14 -2.04 3.64
CA LYS A 405 8.39 -3.32 4.31
C LYS A 405 9.16 -3.09 5.60
N PHE A 406 8.81 -3.81 6.64
CA PHE A 406 9.35 -3.60 7.98
C PHE A 406 10.38 -4.65 8.42
N ARG A 407 10.55 -5.75 7.66
CA ARG A 407 11.54 -6.79 7.97
C ARG A 407 12.07 -7.43 6.70
N PRO A 408 13.22 -7.00 6.19
CA PRO A 408 14.00 -5.82 6.60
C PRO A 408 13.30 -4.51 6.25
N ASN A 409 13.70 -3.40 6.92
CA ASN A 409 13.14 -2.09 6.64
C ASN A 409 13.58 -1.59 5.28
N LYS A 410 12.65 -1.53 4.35
CA LYS A 410 12.88 -1.02 2.99
C LYS A 410 11.61 -0.46 2.37
N VAL A 411 11.78 0.49 1.50
CA VAL A 411 10.73 1.06 0.66
C VAL A 411 10.91 0.54 -0.75
N GLU A 412 9.86 -0.03 -1.32
CA GLU A 412 9.83 -0.51 -2.69
C GLU A 412 8.87 0.33 -3.52
N LEU A 413 9.36 0.99 -4.56
CA LEU A 413 8.53 1.60 -5.59
C LEU A 413 8.41 0.62 -6.76
N THR A 414 7.21 0.11 -6.98
CA THR A 414 6.91 -0.74 -8.14
C THR A 414 6.38 0.11 -9.27
N MET A 415 7.01 0.02 -10.44
CA MET A 415 6.60 0.68 -11.69
C MET A 415 6.17 -0.39 -12.70
N PRO A 416 4.86 -0.64 -12.89
CA PRO A 416 4.38 -1.67 -13.79
C PRO A 416 4.70 -1.35 -15.26
N LEU A 417 5.13 -2.37 -16.03
CA LEU A 417 5.40 -2.29 -17.48
C LEU A 417 4.22 -2.86 -18.30
N GLU A 418 3.04 -2.85 -17.73
CA GLU A 418 1.84 -3.37 -18.35
C GLU A 418 0.88 -2.23 -18.67
N ALA A 419 0.29 -2.30 -19.87
CA ALA A 419 -0.79 -1.39 -20.23
C ALA A 419 -1.94 -1.51 -19.23
N LEU A 420 -2.59 -0.39 -18.95
CA LEU A 420 -3.76 -0.31 -18.06
C LEU A 420 -4.85 -1.29 -18.47
N MET A 421 -5.04 -1.44 -19.78
CA MET A 421 -6.02 -2.34 -20.36
C MET A 421 -5.51 -2.86 -21.69
N GLU A 422 -5.70 -4.16 -21.94
CA GLU A 422 -5.56 -4.69 -23.29
C GLU A 422 -6.61 -4.04 -24.20
N LYS A 423 -6.24 -3.69 -25.44
CA LYS A 423 -7.16 -3.09 -26.43
C LYS A 423 -8.46 -3.88 -26.57
N ARG A 424 -8.37 -5.19 -26.47
CA ARG A 424 -9.52 -6.10 -26.52
C ARG A 424 -10.52 -5.86 -25.38
N ILE A 425 -10.04 -5.64 -24.16
CA ILE A 425 -10.89 -5.38 -22.98
C ILE A 425 -11.60 -4.04 -23.12
N ILE A 426 -10.89 -3.00 -23.61
CA ILE A 426 -11.49 -1.70 -23.88
C ILE A 426 -12.62 -1.85 -24.90
N GLN A 427 -12.36 -2.50 -26.02
CA GLN A 427 -13.35 -2.73 -27.08
C GLN A 427 -14.58 -3.51 -26.56
N GLU A 428 -14.36 -4.52 -25.70
CA GLU A 428 -15.47 -5.27 -25.11
C GLU A 428 -16.32 -4.43 -24.15
N LEU A 429 -15.70 -3.55 -23.35
CA LEU A 429 -16.42 -2.63 -22.48
C LEU A 429 -17.17 -1.54 -23.29
N GLU A 430 -16.57 -1.01 -24.35
CA GLU A 430 -17.19 -0.06 -25.26
C GLU A 430 -18.41 -0.68 -25.99
N GLN A 431 -18.30 -1.94 -26.43
CA GLN A 431 -19.42 -2.66 -27.03
C GLN A 431 -20.58 -2.89 -26.04
N ARG A 432 -20.27 -3.14 -24.76
CA ARG A 432 -21.30 -3.39 -23.74
C ARG A 432 -22.00 -2.14 -23.23
N PHE A 433 -21.25 -1.07 -23.04
CA PHE A 433 -21.72 0.12 -22.32
C PHE A 433 -21.76 1.39 -23.19
N GLY A 434 -21.22 1.34 -24.39
CA GLY A 434 -21.06 2.49 -25.29
C GLY A 434 -19.74 3.24 -25.07
N GLU A 435 -19.13 3.68 -26.18
CA GLU A 435 -17.84 4.38 -26.21
C GLU A 435 -17.87 5.67 -25.37
N GLU A 436 -18.92 6.49 -25.49
CA GLU A 436 -19.08 7.72 -24.74
C GLU A 436 -19.10 7.51 -23.22
N ARG A 437 -19.82 6.48 -22.75
CA ARG A 437 -19.90 6.17 -21.31
C ARG A 437 -18.57 5.67 -20.76
N ILE A 438 -17.83 4.87 -21.53
CA ILE A 438 -16.50 4.38 -21.11
C ILE A 438 -15.48 5.52 -21.15
N ALA A 439 -15.57 6.46 -22.13
CA ALA A 439 -14.69 7.61 -22.21
C ALA A 439 -14.80 8.55 -20.99
N LEU A 440 -15.98 8.66 -20.36
CA LEU A 440 -16.23 9.48 -19.18
C LEU A 440 -15.68 8.88 -17.86
N LEU A 441 -15.32 7.59 -17.85
CA LEU A 441 -14.78 6.94 -16.67
C LEU A 441 -13.32 7.33 -16.47
N ASN A 442 -12.95 7.52 -15.20
CA ASN A 442 -11.56 7.71 -14.83
C ASN A 442 -10.78 6.37 -14.91
N GLN A 443 -9.47 6.44 -14.71
CA GLN A 443 -8.58 5.30 -14.84
C GLN A 443 -8.87 4.18 -13.83
N ASP A 444 -9.16 4.52 -12.58
CA ASP A 444 -9.45 3.54 -11.53
C ASP A 444 -10.77 2.81 -11.83
N GLU A 445 -11.78 3.55 -12.28
CA GLU A 445 -13.08 3.00 -12.71
C GLU A 445 -12.94 2.02 -13.88
N ARG A 446 -12.14 2.38 -14.89
CA ARG A 446 -11.84 1.49 -16.02
C ARG A 446 -11.08 0.25 -15.56
N THR A 447 -10.12 0.39 -14.65
CA THR A 447 -9.35 -0.74 -14.10
C THR A 447 -10.25 -1.69 -13.34
N ILE A 448 -11.18 -1.19 -12.52
CA ILE A 448 -12.16 -2.01 -11.80
C ILE A 448 -13.04 -2.79 -12.77
N LEU A 449 -13.55 -2.14 -13.83
CA LEU A 449 -14.36 -2.82 -14.84
C LEU A 449 -13.57 -3.87 -15.62
N SER A 450 -12.30 -3.57 -15.95
CA SER A 450 -11.40 -4.53 -16.58
C SER A 450 -11.21 -5.77 -15.73
N MET A 451 -10.96 -5.60 -14.42
CA MET A 451 -10.83 -6.71 -13.49
C MET A 451 -12.12 -7.50 -13.35
N ALA A 452 -13.28 -6.81 -13.23
CA ALA A 452 -14.57 -7.47 -13.16
C ALA A 452 -14.89 -8.30 -14.42
N LEU A 453 -14.48 -7.80 -15.59
CA LEU A 453 -14.65 -8.50 -16.86
C LEU A 453 -13.75 -9.74 -16.97
N THR A 454 -12.48 -9.61 -16.57
CA THR A 454 -11.48 -10.69 -16.71
C THR A 454 -11.56 -11.73 -15.62
N GLU A 455 -11.85 -11.35 -14.38
CA GLU A 455 -11.92 -12.26 -13.22
C GLU A 455 -13.35 -12.76 -12.96
N GLY A 456 -14.35 -12.17 -13.62
CA GLY A 456 -15.78 -12.50 -13.47
C GLY A 456 -16.39 -12.00 -12.17
N VAL A 457 -15.65 -12.05 -11.06
CA VAL A 457 -16.07 -11.62 -9.73
C VAL A 457 -14.95 -10.89 -9.04
N ILE A 458 -15.22 -9.69 -8.54
CA ILE A 458 -14.27 -8.90 -7.76
C ILE A 458 -14.86 -8.52 -6.40
N ASN A 459 -14.01 -8.21 -5.45
CA ASN A 459 -14.39 -7.65 -4.15
C ASN A 459 -13.37 -6.58 -3.72
N ASN A 460 -13.67 -5.86 -2.64
CA ASN A 460 -12.83 -4.78 -2.14
C ASN A 460 -11.39 -5.24 -1.85
N ASN A 461 -11.21 -6.38 -1.18
CA ASN A 461 -9.87 -6.93 -0.85
C ASN A 461 -9.06 -7.24 -2.11
N ARG A 462 -9.70 -7.79 -3.14
CA ARG A 462 -9.04 -8.07 -4.41
C ARG A 462 -8.58 -6.78 -5.10
N LEU A 463 -9.40 -5.73 -5.05
CA LEU A 463 -9.09 -4.44 -5.63
C LEU A 463 -7.97 -3.71 -4.88
N GLN A 464 -7.92 -3.81 -3.54
CA GLN A 464 -6.82 -3.26 -2.74
C GLN A 464 -5.45 -3.80 -3.14
N SER A 465 -5.38 -5.07 -3.54
CA SER A 465 -4.11 -5.67 -4.00
C SER A 465 -3.64 -5.16 -5.37
N ARG A 466 -4.48 -4.41 -6.09
CA ARG A 466 -4.24 -3.94 -7.46
C ARG A 466 -4.38 -2.45 -7.68
N LEU A 467 -5.16 -1.78 -6.83
CA LEU A 467 -5.38 -0.34 -6.88
C LEU A 467 -4.62 0.34 -5.74
N THR A 468 -4.09 1.51 -6.02
CA THR A 468 -3.40 2.35 -5.01
C THR A 468 -4.37 3.21 -4.20
N LEU A 469 -5.66 2.91 -4.28
CA LEU A 469 -6.72 3.63 -3.59
C LEU A 469 -6.88 3.12 -2.15
N HIS A 470 -7.24 4.02 -1.25
CA HIS A 470 -7.70 3.65 0.09
C HIS A 470 -9.00 2.82 -0.01
N THR A 471 -9.20 1.87 0.93
CA THR A 471 -10.39 1.00 1.00
C THR A 471 -11.70 1.76 0.83
N ALA A 472 -11.82 2.92 1.46
CA ALA A 472 -12.99 3.79 1.39
C ALA A 472 -13.24 4.34 -0.03
N ASP A 473 -12.16 4.69 -0.75
CA ASP A 473 -12.29 5.23 -2.11
C ASP A 473 -12.60 4.11 -3.10
N ILE A 474 -12.09 2.90 -2.89
CA ILE A 474 -12.49 1.71 -3.64
C ILE A 474 -13.99 1.45 -3.45
N THR A 475 -14.47 1.50 -2.21
CA THR A 475 -15.90 1.30 -1.91
C THR A 475 -16.78 2.34 -2.60
N LYS A 476 -16.40 3.62 -2.58
CA LYS A 476 -17.11 4.70 -3.29
C LYS A 476 -17.12 4.49 -4.79
N THR A 477 -15.99 4.09 -5.35
CA THR A 477 -15.87 3.84 -6.79
C THR A 477 -16.74 2.65 -7.20
N LEU A 478 -16.76 1.57 -6.40
CA LEU A 478 -17.65 0.43 -6.62
C LEU A 478 -19.13 0.82 -6.54
N GLN A 479 -19.52 1.64 -5.56
CA GLN A 479 -20.90 2.16 -5.45
C GLN A 479 -21.26 3.06 -6.63
N LYS A 480 -20.33 3.93 -7.07
CA LYS A 480 -20.53 4.78 -8.26
C LYS A 480 -20.74 3.93 -9.51
N LEU A 481 -19.92 2.91 -9.73
CA LEU A 481 -20.05 2.00 -10.86
C LEU A 481 -21.33 1.16 -10.79
N THR A 482 -21.77 0.79 -9.60
CA THR A 482 -23.03 0.07 -9.40
C THR A 482 -24.25 1.00 -9.67
N LYS A 483 -24.23 2.24 -9.18
CA LYS A 483 -25.26 3.25 -9.49
C LYS A 483 -25.28 3.63 -10.97
N GLY A 484 -24.11 3.61 -11.61
CA GLY A 484 -23.95 3.84 -13.04
C GLY A 484 -24.31 2.64 -13.91
N GLU A 485 -24.84 1.56 -13.34
CA GLU A 485 -25.24 0.34 -14.08
C GLU A 485 -24.09 -0.32 -14.88
N PHE A 486 -22.85 -0.19 -14.40
CA PHE A 486 -21.71 -0.92 -14.92
C PHE A 486 -21.49 -2.24 -14.17
N LEU A 487 -21.79 -2.26 -12.87
CA LEU A 487 -21.62 -3.40 -11.99
C LEU A 487 -22.93 -3.78 -11.29
N ILE A 488 -23.05 -5.06 -10.96
CA ILE A 488 -24.07 -5.60 -10.08
C ILE A 488 -23.39 -6.04 -8.80
N SER A 489 -23.92 -5.63 -7.64
CA SER A 489 -23.43 -6.09 -6.34
C SER A 489 -24.25 -7.26 -5.82
N GLU A 490 -23.59 -8.32 -5.34
CA GLU A 490 -24.20 -9.49 -4.73
C GLU A 490 -23.63 -9.68 -3.32
N GLY A 491 -24.48 -9.91 -2.34
CA GLY A 491 -24.08 -10.08 -0.93
C GLY A 491 -24.23 -8.80 -0.11
N ARG A 492 -23.83 -8.88 1.18
CA ARG A 492 -23.84 -7.76 2.13
C ARG A 492 -22.55 -7.75 2.93
N SER A 493 -22.12 -6.57 3.34
CA SER A 493 -20.91 -6.35 4.16
C SER A 493 -19.63 -6.84 3.47
N ARG A 494 -18.65 -7.38 4.20
CA ARG A 494 -17.36 -7.87 3.68
C ARG A 494 -17.44 -8.95 2.61
N GLY A 495 -18.57 -9.65 2.52
CA GLY A 495 -18.82 -10.65 1.49
C GLY A 495 -19.41 -10.09 0.20
N THR A 496 -19.56 -8.76 0.07
CA THR A 496 -20.07 -8.16 -1.15
C THR A 496 -19.11 -8.38 -2.30
N VAL A 497 -19.62 -9.00 -3.35
CA VAL A 497 -18.91 -9.22 -4.61
C VAL A 497 -19.57 -8.41 -5.71
N TYR A 498 -18.81 -8.05 -6.71
CA TYR A 498 -19.26 -7.25 -7.83
C TYR A 498 -18.97 -7.98 -9.13
N ARG A 499 -19.93 -7.92 -10.06
CA ARG A 499 -19.87 -8.50 -11.41
C ARG A 499 -20.22 -7.45 -12.43
N ILE A 500 -19.71 -7.62 -13.65
CA ILE A 500 -20.13 -6.79 -14.79
C ILE A 500 -21.63 -6.98 -15.04
N MET A 501 -22.33 -5.87 -15.23
CA MET A 501 -23.74 -5.88 -15.61
C MET A 501 -23.88 -6.38 -17.07
N ASN A 502 -24.70 -7.39 -17.29
CA ASN A 502 -25.04 -7.83 -18.64
C ASN A 502 -26.09 -6.87 -19.21
N SER A 503 -25.77 -6.15 -20.28
CA SER A 503 -26.76 -5.36 -21.00
C SER A 503 -27.84 -6.30 -21.54
N ALA A 504 -29.10 -6.02 -21.17
CA ALA A 504 -30.25 -6.72 -21.69
C ALA A 504 -30.52 -6.30 -23.15
N THR A 505 -29.72 -6.75 -24.10
CA THR A 505 -30.05 -6.87 -25.51
C THR A 505 -29.57 -8.23 -25.98
N GLY A 506 -30.54 -9.08 -26.25
CA GLY A 506 -30.29 -10.48 -26.61
C GLY A 506 -29.47 -10.59 -27.88
N ALA A 507 -28.41 -11.33 -27.74
CA ALA A 507 -27.63 -12.11 -28.70
C ALA A 507 -26.16 -12.11 -28.31
N TYR A 508 -25.74 -12.94 -27.38
CA TYR A 508 -24.32 -13.41 -27.32
C TYR A 508 -24.18 -14.56 -26.32
N ASN A 509 -24.79 -15.71 -26.69
CA ASN A 509 -24.47 -16.99 -26.03
C ASN A 509 -23.59 -17.92 -26.89
N ALA A 510 -22.81 -17.35 -27.84
CA ALA A 510 -22.11 -18.20 -28.80
C ALA A 510 -20.57 -18.16 -28.74
N THR A 511 -19.95 -17.35 -27.89
CA THR A 511 -18.46 -17.21 -27.87
C THR A 511 -17.78 -17.49 -26.54
N SER A 512 -18.48 -17.85 -25.48
CA SER A 512 -17.87 -18.30 -24.22
C SER A 512 -17.37 -19.76 -24.23
N GLY A 513 -17.65 -20.50 -25.33
CA GLY A 513 -17.28 -21.91 -25.46
C GLY A 513 -15.82 -22.20 -25.83
N ALA A 514 -15.05 -21.21 -26.26
CA ALA A 514 -13.72 -21.45 -26.82
C ALA A 514 -12.54 -21.27 -25.84
N TYR A 515 -12.76 -20.68 -24.68
CA TYR A 515 -11.70 -20.47 -23.67
C TYR A 515 -11.71 -21.48 -22.52
N ASN A 516 -12.74 -22.35 -22.42
CA ASN A 516 -12.81 -23.38 -21.38
C ASN A 516 -12.13 -24.72 -21.80
N ALA A 517 -11.49 -24.78 -22.95
CA ALA A 517 -10.89 -26.03 -23.44
C ALA A 517 -9.53 -26.38 -22.79
N THR A 518 -8.92 -25.46 -22.01
CA THR A 518 -7.65 -25.73 -21.28
C THR A 518 -7.80 -25.86 -19.77
N SER A 519 -8.95 -25.52 -19.20
CA SER A 519 -9.29 -25.79 -17.78
C SER A 519 -10.24 -26.98 -17.62
N GLY A 520 -10.65 -27.63 -18.72
CA GLY A 520 -11.64 -28.71 -18.77
C GLY A 520 -11.19 -30.08 -18.25
N ALA A 521 -9.93 -30.21 -17.76
CA ALA A 521 -9.45 -31.48 -17.21
C ALA A 521 -9.74 -31.66 -15.70
N TYR A 522 -10.24 -30.62 -15.01
CA TYR A 522 -10.54 -30.71 -13.57
C TYR A 522 -12.03 -30.62 -13.20
N ASN A 523 -12.95 -30.36 -14.15
CA ASN A 523 -14.38 -30.21 -13.88
C ASN A 523 -15.28 -31.28 -14.52
N ALA A 524 -14.74 -32.36 -15.11
CA ALA A 524 -15.53 -33.40 -15.73
C ALA A 524 -16.30 -34.33 -14.77
N THR A 525 -16.22 -34.07 -13.43
CA THR A 525 -16.95 -34.84 -12.42
C THR A 525 -18.16 -34.13 -11.82
N SER A 526 -18.44 -32.86 -12.18
CA SER A 526 -19.59 -32.12 -11.62
C SER A 526 -20.82 -32.09 -12.51
N ASP A 527 -20.71 -32.36 -13.82
CA ASP A 527 -21.86 -32.21 -14.75
C ASP A 527 -22.76 -33.44 -14.88
N ALA A 528 -22.41 -34.57 -14.24
CA ALA A 528 -23.25 -35.77 -14.25
C ALA A 528 -24.37 -35.78 -13.19
N TYR A 529 -24.44 -34.75 -12.29
CA TYR A 529 -25.43 -34.72 -11.21
C TYR A 529 -26.59 -33.75 -11.42
N ASN A 530 -26.61 -32.98 -12.51
CA ASN A 530 -27.65 -31.94 -12.73
C ASN A 530 -28.83 -32.38 -13.61
N ALA A 531 -28.96 -33.66 -13.93
CA ALA A 531 -30.01 -34.12 -14.86
C ALA A 531 -31.29 -34.72 -14.21
N THR A 532 -31.41 -34.71 -12.87
CA THR A 532 -32.58 -35.32 -12.21
C THR A 532 -33.10 -34.52 -11.01
N SER A 533 -33.48 -33.26 -11.18
CA SER A 533 -34.37 -32.60 -10.21
C SER A 533 -35.22 -31.48 -10.81
N ASN A 534 -36.14 -31.85 -11.68
CA ASN A 534 -37.35 -31.07 -11.92
C ASN A 534 -38.40 -31.53 -10.92
N ALA A 535 -38.44 -30.90 -9.73
CA ALA A 535 -39.60 -30.97 -8.85
C ALA A 535 -39.61 -29.74 -7.91
N GLN A 536 -40.58 -28.85 -8.20
CA GLN A 536 -41.20 -27.89 -7.31
C GLN A 536 -40.28 -26.89 -6.55
N THR A 537 -40.08 -25.71 -7.13
CA THR A 537 -39.63 -24.52 -6.44
C THR A 537 -40.68 -24.04 -5.40
N LYS A 538 -40.52 -24.47 -4.14
CA LYS A 538 -41.16 -23.79 -3.01
C LYS A 538 -40.36 -22.49 -2.76
N ASN A 539 -41.07 -21.35 -2.82
CA ASN A 539 -40.53 -20.05 -2.41
C ASN A 539 -40.21 -20.08 -0.90
N PHE A 540 -38.89 -20.18 -0.57
CA PHE A 540 -38.45 -20.13 0.83
C PHE A 540 -38.46 -18.69 1.35
N PRO A 541 -39.01 -18.42 2.55
CA PRO A 541 -39.01 -17.09 3.15
C PRO A 541 -37.59 -16.64 3.53
N LYS A 542 -37.35 -15.33 3.47
CA LYS A 542 -36.03 -14.73 3.84
C LYS A 542 -35.64 -14.95 5.30
N ARG A 543 -36.62 -15.23 6.20
CA ARG A 543 -36.40 -15.59 7.61
C ARG A 543 -37.26 -16.78 7.95
N PHE A 544 -36.66 -17.80 8.57
CA PHE A 544 -37.36 -18.95 9.17
C PHE A 544 -37.58 -18.69 10.65
N THR A 545 -38.73 -19.08 11.17
CA THR A 545 -38.86 -19.32 12.61
C THR A 545 -38.05 -20.57 12.99
N LYS A 546 -37.69 -20.71 14.27
CA LYS A 546 -36.89 -21.86 14.75
C LYS A 546 -37.57 -23.18 14.42
N ASP A 547 -38.92 -23.25 14.56
CA ASP A 547 -39.69 -24.46 14.29
C ASP A 547 -39.79 -24.77 12.79
N GLN A 548 -39.94 -23.78 11.94
CA GLN A 548 -39.91 -23.95 10.49
C GLN A 548 -38.54 -24.44 10.00
N CYS A 549 -37.44 -23.89 10.57
CA CYS A 549 -36.10 -24.33 10.22
C CYS A 549 -35.89 -25.79 10.64
N LYS A 550 -36.36 -26.18 11.83
CA LYS A 550 -36.32 -27.56 12.33
C LYS A 550 -37.03 -28.52 11.39
N GLU A 551 -38.29 -28.21 11.04
CA GLU A 551 -39.12 -29.06 10.19
C GLU A 551 -38.48 -29.28 8.81
N ILE A 552 -38.03 -28.22 8.15
CA ILE A 552 -37.35 -28.27 6.84
C ILE A 552 -36.05 -29.09 6.92
N LEU A 553 -35.25 -28.86 7.96
CA LEU A 553 -33.96 -29.53 8.14
C LEU A 553 -34.15 -31.03 8.37
N LEU A 554 -35.05 -31.42 9.27
CA LEU A 554 -35.29 -32.83 9.59
C LEU A 554 -35.91 -33.59 8.43
N GLU A 555 -36.79 -32.96 7.66
CA GLU A 555 -37.39 -33.53 6.44
C GLU A 555 -36.32 -33.75 5.37
N TYR A 556 -35.43 -32.77 5.15
CA TYR A 556 -34.36 -32.87 4.16
C TYR A 556 -33.29 -33.88 4.53
N CYS A 557 -32.96 -34.02 5.82
CA CYS A 557 -31.98 -34.93 6.36
C CYS A 557 -32.51 -36.35 6.64
N LYS A 558 -33.65 -36.78 6.09
CA LYS A 558 -34.09 -38.19 6.16
C LYS A 558 -33.04 -39.16 5.58
N GLU A 559 -32.23 -38.66 4.65
CA GLU A 559 -31.04 -39.35 4.14
C GLU A 559 -29.78 -38.60 4.57
N TRP A 560 -28.61 -39.25 4.43
CA TRP A 560 -27.32 -38.64 4.71
C TRP A 560 -27.05 -37.44 3.79
N ARG A 561 -26.89 -36.25 4.36
CA ARG A 561 -26.64 -34.99 3.64
C ARG A 561 -25.36 -34.32 4.14
N SER A 562 -24.54 -33.81 3.22
CA SER A 562 -23.38 -33.01 3.57
C SER A 562 -23.79 -31.63 4.07
N ILE A 563 -22.87 -30.94 4.76
CA ILE A 563 -23.13 -29.54 5.20
C ILE A 563 -23.37 -28.63 3.99
N GLN A 564 -22.76 -28.93 2.84
CA GLN A 564 -22.96 -28.15 1.61
C GLN A 564 -24.38 -28.35 1.08
N ASP A 565 -24.87 -29.61 0.98
CA ASP A 565 -26.23 -29.89 0.51
C ASP A 565 -27.29 -29.23 1.40
N ILE A 566 -27.08 -29.26 2.73
CA ILE A 566 -27.97 -28.60 3.71
C ILE A 566 -27.94 -27.08 3.52
N ALA A 567 -26.76 -26.51 3.29
CA ALA A 567 -26.60 -25.07 3.08
C ALA A 567 -27.32 -24.60 1.81
N ASP A 568 -27.18 -25.34 0.72
CA ASP A 568 -27.81 -25.05 -0.56
C ASP A 568 -29.33 -25.22 -0.47
N HIS A 569 -29.82 -26.25 0.21
CA HIS A 569 -31.23 -26.49 0.42
C HIS A 569 -31.90 -25.40 1.25
N LEU A 570 -31.27 -24.97 2.36
CA LEU A 570 -31.77 -23.91 3.23
C LEU A 570 -31.52 -22.51 2.67
N LYS A 571 -30.79 -22.38 1.57
CA LYS A 571 -30.29 -21.10 1.00
C LYS A 571 -29.56 -20.27 2.06
N ARG A 572 -28.64 -20.90 2.80
CA ARG A 572 -27.82 -20.30 3.84
C ARG A 572 -26.34 -20.59 3.58
N SER A 573 -25.44 -19.76 4.14
CA SER A 573 -24.01 -20.04 4.02
C SER A 573 -23.63 -21.31 4.78
N LYS A 574 -22.64 -22.05 4.28
CA LYS A 574 -22.07 -23.25 4.91
C LYS A 574 -21.61 -22.98 6.36
N SER A 575 -21.04 -21.79 6.58
CA SER A 575 -20.63 -21.34 7.92
C SER A 575 -21.81 -21.16 8.87
N HIS A 576 -22.91 -20.57 8.40
CA HIS A 576 -24.11 -20.38 9.19
C HIS A 576 -24.79 -21.72 9.52
N VAL A 577 -24.86 -22.63 8.57
CA VAL A 577 -25.39 -23.98 8.80
C VAL A 577 -24.55 -24.72 9.84
N ARG A 578 -23.22 -24.71 9.70
CA ARG A 578 -22.30 -25.40 10.62
C ARG A 578 -22.34 -24.81 12.03
N ASN A 579 -22.28 -23.49 12.17
CA ASN A 579 -22.03 -22.84 13.46
C ASN A 579 -23.32 -22.44 14.19
N VAL A 580 -24.44 -22.31 13.49
CA VAL A 580 -25.71 -21.83 14.07
C VAL A 580 -26.82 -22.88 13.97
N ILE A 581 -27.08 -23.42 12.77
CA ILE A 581 -28.24 -24.30 12.56
C ILE A 581 -27.99 -25.71 13.13
N LEU A 582 -26.93 -26.39 12.69
CA LEU A 582 -26.67 -27.77 13.13
C LEU A 582 -26.49 -27.92 14.65
N PRO A 583 -25.80 -27.01 15.38
CA PRO A 583 -25.70 -27.10 16.85
C PRO A 583 -27.06 -26.96 17.56
N GLN A 584 -27.98 -26.14 17.04
CA GLN A 584 -29.33 -25.98 17.62
C GLN A 584 -30.18 -27.24 17.53
N PHE A 585 -29.93 -28.09 16.54
CA PHE A 585 -30.71 -29.29 16.27
C PHE A 585 -29.90 -30.60 16.40
N ALA A 586 -28.71 -30.53 17.03
CA ALA A 586 -27.81 -31.66 17.18
C ALA A 586 -28.44 -32.88 17.91
N SER A 587 -29.40 -32.65 18.81
CA SER A 587 -30.14 -33.73 19.50
C SER A 587 -31.04 -34.57 18.57
N PHE A 588 -31.44 -34.00 17.42
CA PHE A 588 -32.32 -34.62 16.44
C PHE A 588 -31.58 -35.20 15.23
N LEU A 589 -30.25 -34.96 15.13
CA LEU A 589 -29.44 -35.38 13.99
C LEU A 589 -28.39 -36.41 14.43
N GLU A 590 -28.18 -37.39 13.58
CA GLU A 590 -27.09 -38.35 13.64
C GLU A 590 -25.95 -37.90 12.76
N ARG A 591 -24.70 -38.13 13.19
CA ARG A 591 -23.48 -37.76 12.49
C ARG A 591 -22.80 -39.01 11.92
N LYS A 592 -22.33 -38.93 10.70
CA LYS A 592 -21.62 -40.03 10.04
C LYS A 592 -20.23 -40.27 10.61
N HIS A 593 -19.53 -39.20 11.03
CA HIS A 593 -18.20 -39.26 11.63
C HIS A 593 -18.19 -38.54 12.99
N THR A 594 -17.34 -39.01 13.90
CA THR A 594 -17.24 -38.50 15.29
C THR A 594 -16.73 -37.05 15.35
N PHE A 595 -15.89 -36.65 14.38
CA PHE A 595 -15.28 -35.32 14.33
C PHE A 595 -16.04 -34.38 13.41
N ASP A 596 -16.44 -33.20 13.90
CA ASP A 596 -17.23 -32.21 13.16
C ASP A 596 -16.52 -31.65 11.91
N ASN A 597 -15.20 -31.70 11.87
CA ASN A 597 -14.38 -31.19 10.76
C ASN A 597 -13.94 -32.27 9.76
N HIS A 598 -14.53 -33.47 9.81
CA HIS A 598 -14.20 -34.51 8.83
C HIS A 598 -14.62 -34.04 7.41
N PRO A 599 -13.78 -34.19 6.37
CA PRO A 599 -14.10 -33.77 4.99
C PRO A 599 -15.42 -34.35 4.46
N ASP A 600 -15.71 -35.62 4.79
CA ASP A 600 -16.91 -36.36 4.38
C ASP A 600 -18.02 -36.39 5.42
N GLN A 601 -18.04 -35.38 6.34
CA GLN A 601 -19.07 -35.32 7.35
C GLN A 601 -20.48 -35.11 6.77
N GLN A 602 -21.40 -35.98 7.16
CA GLN A 602 -22.79 -35.96 6.77
C GLN A 602 -23.72 -36.06 7.99
N TYR A 603 -24.94 -35.60 7.84
CA TYR A 603 -25.95 -35.56 8.89
C TYR A 603 -27.23 -36.26 8.42
N LYS A 604 -27.86 -36.99 9.31
CA LYS A 604 -29.13 -37.68 9.09
C LYS A 604 -30.06 -37.48 10.29
N THR A 605 -31.36 -37.37 10.07
CA THR A 605 -32.35 -37.32 11.12
C THR A 605 -32.39 -38.64 11.87
N LYS A 606 -32.31 -38.59 13.21
CA LYS A 606 -32.47 -39.77 14.04
C LYS A 606 -33.85 -40.37 13.85
N SER A 607 -33.92 -41.68 13.68
CA SER A 607 -35.14 -42.44 13.53
C SER A 607 -35.95 -42.41 14.84
#